data_e082e10f5b54bdebed8fac0e10bc9ad6
#
_entry.id   e082e10f5b54bdebed8fac0e10bc9ad6
#
_cell.length_a   1.000
_cell.length_b   1.000
_cell.length_c   1.000
_cell.angle_alpha   90.00
_cell.angle_beta   90.00
_cell.angle_gamma   90.00
#
_symmetry.space_group_name_H-M   'P 1'
#
loop_
_entity.id
_entity.type
_entity.pdbx_description
1 polymer ?
#
loop_
_entity_poly.entity_id
_entity_poly.type
_entity_poly.pdbx_seq_one_letter_code
_entity_poly.pdbx_strand_id
1 'polypeptide(L)'
;MLLINKEEIKKIFTMKDAIEADKLAFSIFSKGGSISPLRTNIESKGAKGNILYMPGYIEQIGVSGLKIVSVFPDNPKIGLASTPGTILLVDDKTGMASCVLDGTYVTELRTGAATGAAVSLLARKGSKKAALIGSGGQAESQFDAIVTACETVEEVRIYSRTRENREKFATKMAEKYKGKVRVMASTSPEEAIDDADIIALATTSKEAIIDGKLLKKGALVSGVGSYMPNMHEIDEETLVRASKIYFDSKDAVLSEAGCIITPLEKGTITEEDFTGDLGDLINGDIVGRENDEEIIVFKSVGISTQDITTGKMIYDKALENKVGYEW
;
A
#
# COMPACT_ATOMS: atom_id res chain seq x y z
N MET A 1 -16.05 -24.77 2.75
CA MET A 1 -15.42 -23.43 2.68
C MET A 1 -14.15 -23.43 3.50
N LEU A 2 -13.05 -22.84 3.00
CA LEU A 2 -11.78 -22.83 3.73
C LEU A 2 -11.67 -21.56 4.60
N LEU A 3 -11.26 -21.68 5.86
CA LEU A 3 -10.93 -20.55 6.75
C LEU A 3 -9.42 -20.47 6.89
N ILE A 4 -8.82 -19.30 6.63
CA ILE A 4 -7.37 -19.12 6.65
C ILE A 4 -7.04 -17.92 7.54
N ASN A 5 -6.34 -18.17 8.64
CA ASN A 5 -5.94 -17.15 9.57
C ASN A 5 -4.56 -16.53 9.24
N LYS A 6 -4.21 -15.44 9.92
CA LYS A 6 -2.94 -14.72 9.73
C LYS A 6 -1.70 -15.62 9.80
N GLU A 7 -1.63 -16.52 10.78
CA GLU A 7 -0.43 -17.35 10.99
C GLU A 7 -0.30 -18.43 9.91
N GLU A 8 -1.41 -18.87 9.35
CA GLU A 8 -1.43 -19.78 8.21
C GLU A 8 -0.99 -19.06 6.93
N ILE A 9 -1.49 -17.84 6.69
CA ILE A 9 -1.08 -17.02 5.54
C ILE A 9 0.44 -16.79 5.57
N LYS A 10 1.00 -16.41 6.71
CA LYS A 10 2.45 -16.16 6.86
C LYS A 10 3.34 -17.37 6.51
N LYS A 11 2.84 -18.58 6.69
CA LYS A 11 3.61 -19.80 6.39
C LYS A 11 3.73 -20.07 4.89
N ILE A 12 2.75 -19.63 4.10
CA ILE A 12 2.62 -20.02 2.70
C ILE A 12 2.73 -18.86 1.72
N PHE A 13 2.65 -17.60 2.21
CA PHE A 13 2.58 -16.42 1.34
C PHE A 13 3.53 -15.33 1.82
N THR A 14 4.50 -15.01 0.99
CA THR A 14 5.58 -14.05 1.28
C THR A 14 5.26 -12.65 0.74
N MET A 15 6.03 -11.64 1.15
CA MET A 15 5.94 -10.29 0.55
C MET A 15 6.24 -10.31 -0.96
N LYS A 16 7.14 -11.17 -1.42
CA LYS A 16 7.41 -11.33 -2.85
C LYS A 16 6.17 -11.83 -3.60
N ASP A 17 5.47 -12.82 -3.06
CA ASP A 17 4.23 -13.31 -3.63
C ASP A 17 3.15 -12.22 -3.67
N ALA A 18 3.07 -11.40 -2.60
CA ALA A 18 2.13 -10.30 -2.52
C ALA A 18 2.43 -9.20 -3.56
N ILE A 19 3.69 -8.86 -3.81
CA ILE A 19 4.10 -7.92 -4.85
C ILE A 19 3.66 -8.42 -6.23
N GLU A 20 3.85 -9.70 -6.53
CA GLU A 20 3.40 -10.27 -7.80
C GLU A 20 1.87 -10.33 -7.90
N ALA A 21 1.17 -10.59 -6.78
CA ALA A 21 -0.30 -10.51 -6.72
C ALA A 21 -0.81 -9.10 -7.01
N ASP A 22 -0.18 -8.07 -6.46
CA ASP A 22 -0.56 -6.68 -6.71
C ASP A 22 -0.25 -6.24 -8.15
N LYS A 23 0.90 -6.64 -8.70
CA LYS A 23 1.19 -6.40 -10.12
C LYS A 23 0.13 -7.02 -11.03
N LEU A 24 -0.27 -8.26 -10.75
CA LEU A 24 -1.37 -8.92 -11.48
C LEU A 24 -2.68 -8.15 -11.30
N ALA A 25 -3.02 -7.74 -10.09
CA ALA A 25 -4.23 -6.98 -9.80
C ALA A 25 -4.29 -5.66 -10.56
N PHE A 26 -3.20 -4.89 -10.55
CA PHE A 26 -3.11 -3.62 -11.29
C PHE A 26 -3.17 -3.84 -12.80
N SER A 27 -2.46 -4.85 -13.32
CA SER A 27 -2.52 -5.21 -14.75
C SER A 27 -3.94 -5.53 -15.20
N ILE A 28 -4.66 -6.35 -14.43
CA ILE A 28 -6.06 -6.73 -14.72
C ILE A 28 -6.97 -5.50 -14.64
N PHE A 29 -6.81 -4.68 -13.60
CA PHE A 29 -7.63 -3.50 -13.37
C PHE A 29 -7.51 -2.49 -14.53
N SER A 30 -6.30 -2.11 -14.91
CA SER A 30 -6.07 -1.15 -16.01
C SER A 30 -6.55 -1.65 -17.37
N LYS A 31 -6.63 -2.97 -17.59
CA LYS A 31 -7.23 -3.56 -18.78
C LYS A 31 -8.76 -3.65 -18.74
N GLY A 32 -9.39 -3.17 -17.69
CA GLY A 32 -10.83 -3.32 -17.50
C GLY A 32 -11.26 -4.76 -17.21
N GLY A 33 -10.33 -5.64 -16.82
CA GLY A 33 -10.56 -7.06 -16.56
C GLY A 33 -11.16 -7.36 -15.19
N SER A 34 -11.52 -6.33 -14.41
CA SER A 34 -12.19 -6.47 -13.12
C SER A 34 -13.35 -5.51 -12.96
N ILE A 35 -14.35 -5.91 -12.20
CA ILE A 35 -15.40 -5.03 -11.70
C ILE A 35 -15.03 -4.69 -10.25
N SER A 36 -14.61 -3.47 -10.03
CA SER A 36 -14.14 -2.96 -8.73
C SER A 36 -14.85 -1.64 -8.40
N PRO A 37 -16.10 -1.67 -7.92
CA PRO A 37 -16.83 -0.48 -7.54
C PRO A 37 -16.12 0.28 -6.43
N LEU A 38 -16.30 1.60 -6.38
CA LEU A 38 -15.86 2.39 -5.24
C LEU A 38 -16.44 1.82 -3.95
N ARG A 39 -15.67 1.88 -2.87
CA ARG A 39 -16.06 1.33 -1.57
C ARG A 39 -17.32 2.00 -1.02
N THR A 40 -18.20 1.18 -0.42
CA THR A 40 -19.31 1.70 0.36
C THR A 40 -18.84 1.94 1.78
N ASN A 41 -18.90 3.20 2.22
CA ASN A 41 -18.52 3.58 3.59
C ASN A 41 -19.78 3.76 4.45
N ILE A 42 -19.84 3.05 5.57
CA ILE A 42 -20.89 3.18 6.57
C ILE A 42 -20.29 3.70 7.87
N GLU A 43 -20.68 4.90 8.28
CA GLU A 43 -20.24 5.50 9.53
C GLU A 43 -20.96 4.85 10.72
N SER A 44 -20.18 4.35 11.68
CA SER A 44 -20.67 3.93 12.98
C SER A 44 -20.67 5.12 13.95
N LYS A 45 -21.77 5.85 13.97
CA LYS A 45 -21.91 7.09 14.79
C LYS A 45 -21.65 6.86 16.28
N GLY A 46 -22.10 5.74 16.84
CA GLY A 46 -21.95 5.41 18.26
C GLY A 46 -20.50 5.11 18.67
N ALA A 47 -19.73 4.48 17.81
CA ALA A 47 -18.36 4.05 18.08
C ALA A 47 -17.29 4.92 17.38
N LYS A 48 -17.68 5.99 16.70
CA LYS A 48 -16.78 6.91 15.95
C LYS A 48 -15.84 6.16 15.00
N GLY A 49 -16.36 5.18 14.27
CA GLY A 49 -15.62 4.36 13.33
C GLY A 49 -16.30 4.30 11.98
N ASN A 50 -15.57 3.77 10.99
CA ASN A 50 -16.07 3.56 9.63
C ASN A 50 -15.97 2.08 9.27
N ILE A 51 -16.97 1.57 8.57
CA ILE A 51 -17.00 0.20 8.03
C ILE A 51 -17.07 0.32 6.51
N LEU A 52 -16.08 -0.23 5.84
CA LEU A 52 -15.90 -0.14 4.40
C LEU A 52 -16.21 -1.50 3.77
N TYR A 53 -17.11 -1.52 2.80
CA TYR A 53 -17.45 -2.69 2.02
C TYR A 53 -16.85 -2.53 0.63
N MET A 54 -16.00 -3.46 0.23
CA MET A 54 -15.21 -3.40 -1.00
C MET A 54 -15.44 -4.68 -1.81
N PRO A 55 -16.55 -4.76 -2.57
CA PRO A 55 -16.82 -5.89 -3.44
C PRO A 55 -15.97 -5.82 -4.71
N GLY A 56 -15.79 -6.96 -5.36
CA GLY A 56 -15.17 -7.02 -6.68
C GLY A 56 -15.38 -8.37 -7.35
N TYR A 57 -15.16 -8.38 -8.68
CA TYR A 57 -15.21 -9.57 -9.52
C TYR A 57 -14.04 -9.53 -10.51
N ILE A 58 -13.40 -10.66 -10.70
CA ILE A 58 -12.24 -10.79 -11.60
C ILE A 58 -12.43 -12.06 -12.44
N GLU A 59 -12.89 -11.88 -13.67
CA GLU A 59 -13.20 -12.98 -14.59
C GLU A 59 -11.95 -13.83 -14.90
N GLN A 60 -10.82 -13.20 -15.16
CA GLN A 60 -9.59 -13.87 -15.58
C GLN A 60 -9.10 -14.94 -14.58
N ILE A 61 -9.39 -14.78 -13.29
CA ILE A 61 -8.99 -15.71 -12.24
C ILE A 61 -10.19 -16.41 -11.57
N GLY A 62 -11.39 -16.26 -12.15
CA GLY A 62 -12.59 -17.00 -11.76
C GLY A 62 -13.05 -16.75 -10.33
N VAL A 63 -13.02 -15.50 -9.86
CA VAL A 63 -13.37 -15.20 -8.47
C VAL A 63 -14.18 -13.92 -8.34
N SER A 64 -15.19 -13.94 -7.50
CA SER A 64 -15.79 -12.75 -6.90
C SER A 64 -15.41 -12.70 -5.43
N GLY A 65 -15.53 -11.54 -4.81
CA GLY A 65 -15.24 -11.43 -3.40
C GLY A 65 -15.68 -10.12 -2.78
N LEU A 66 -15.54 -10.05 -1.47
CA LEU A 66 -15.87 -8.89 -0.66
C LEU A 66 -14.86 -8.76 0.45
N LYS A 67 -14.16 -7.63 0.52
CA LYS A 67 -13.48 -7.23 1.74
C LYS A 67 -14.39 -6.35 2.57
N ILE A 68 -14.55 -6.70 3.84
CA ILE A 68 -15.09 -5.83 4.87
C ILE A 68 -13.90 -5.40 5.72
N VAL A 69 -13.59 -4.11 5.74
CA VAL A 69 -12.54 -3.54 6.59
C VAL A 69 -13.08 -2.35 7.34
N SER A 70 -12.73 -2.24 8.61
CA SER A 70 -13.22 -1.14 9.44
C SER A 70 -12.06 -0.27 9.91
N VAL A 71 -12.34 0.99 10.20
CA VAL A 71 -11.39 1.92 10.82
C VAL A 71 -11.96 2.39 12.15
N PHE A 72 -11.41 1.86 13.23
CA PHE A 72 -11.79 2.17 14.60
C PHE A 72 -10.53 2.61 15.37
N PRO A 73 -10.22 3.92 15.41
CA PRO A 73 -8.97 4.45 15.96
C PRO A 73 -8.73 4.13 17.43
N ASP A 74 -9.79 3.89 18.18
CA ASP A 74 -9.74 3.60 19.62
C ASP A 74 -9.52 2.11 19.96
N ASN A 75 -9.66 1.20 18.99
CA ASN A 75 -9.46 -0.24 19.19
C ASN A 75 -8.11 -0.61 19.86
N PRO A 76 -6.96 0.04 19.53
CA PRO A 76 -5.70 -0.25 20.18
C PRO A 76 -5.72 -0.06 21.71
N LYS A 77 -6.58 0.83 22.22
CA LYS A 77 -6.73 1.05 23.67
C LYS A 77 -7.29 -0.18 24.42
N ILE A 78 -7.97 -1.06 23.69
CA ILE A 78 -8.55 -2.31 24.21
C ILE A 78 -7.90 -3.57 23.61
N GLY A 79 -6.72 -3.43 23.00
CA GLY A 79 -5.93 -4.55 22.46
C GLY A 79 -6.41 -5.11 21.12
N LEU A 80 -7.29 -4.40 20.41
CA LEU A 80 -7.77 -4.77 19.08
C LEU A 80 -7.07 -4.00 17.97
N ALA A 81 -7.08 -4.55 16.73
CA ALA A 81 -6.56 -3.83 15.57
C ALA A 81 -7.37 -2.56 15.28
N SER A 82 -6.71 -1.47 14.92
CA SER A 82 -7.38 -0.23 14.50
C SER A 82 -8.13 -0.40 13.16
N THR A 83 -7.69 -1.35 12.34
CA THR A 83 -8.25 -1.64 11.02
C THR A 83 -8.54 -3.14 10.86
N PRO A 84 -9.50 -3.70 11.64
CA PRO A 84 -9.87 -5.10 11.49
C PRO A 84 -10.54 -5.33 10.13
N GLY A 85 -10.26 -6.47 9.51
CA GLY A 85 -10.81 -6.82 8.21
C GLY A 85 -11.04 -8.31 8.03
N THR A 86 -11.97 -8.63 7.12
CA THR A 86 -12.27 -9.99 6.67
C THR A 86 -12.44 -9.96 5.15
N ILE A 87 -11.92 -10.98 4.46
CA ILE A 87 -12.14 -11.17 3.04
C ILE A 87 -12.91 -12.46 2.82
N LEU A 88 -14.01 -12.38 2.07
CA LEU A 88 -14.79 -13.51 1.59
C LEU A 88 -14.52 -13.66 0.10
N LEU A 89 -14.18 -14.89 -0.34
CA LEU A 89 -14.11 -15.26 -1.75
C LEU A 89 -15.28 -16.14 -2.14
N VAL A 90 -15.75 -15.94 -3.36
CA VAL A 90 -16.85 -16.68 -3.98
C VAL A 90 -16.36 -17.23 -5.31
N ASP A 91 -16.53 -18.52 -5.52
CA ASP A 91 -16.24 -19.19 -6.80
C ASP A 91 -17.25 -18.74 -7.86
N ASP A 92 -16.77 -18.25 -8.99
CA ASP A 92 -17.61 -17.61 -10.02
C ASP A 92 -18.45 -18.61 -10.83
N LYS A 93 -18.06 -19.89 -10.84
CA LYS A 93 -18.79 -20.92 -11.58
C LYS A 93 -19.99 -21.46 -10.82
N THR A 94 -19.87 -21.51 -9.50
CA THR A 94 -20.87 -22.13 -8.63
C THR A 94 -21.65 -21.15 -7.78
N GLY A 95 -21.09 -19.92 -7.58
CA GLY A 95 -21.63 -18.94 -6.64
C GLY A 95 -21.42 -19.32 -5.17
N MET A 96 -20.69 -20.39 -4.89
CA MET A 96 -20.42 -20.85 -3.53
C MET A 96 -19.32 -20.04 -2.88
N ALA A 97 -19.49 -19.71 -1.60
CA ALA A 97 -18.40 -19.15 -0.79
C ALA A 97 -17.28 -20.19 -0.67
N SER A 98 -16.10 -19.86 -1.19
CA SER A 98 -14.95 -20.77 -1.25
C SER A 98 -13.97 -20.59 -0.09
N CYS A 99 -13.78 -19.34 0.35
CA CYS A 99 -12.78 -19.03 1.37
C CYS A 99 -13.15 -17.79 2.21
N VAL A 100 -12.77 -17.81 3.48
CA VAL A 100 -12.71 -16.63 4.35
C VAL A 100 -11.27 -16.48 4.86
N LEU A 101 -10.71 -15.27 4.70
CA LEU A 101 -9.34 -14.97 5.09
C LEU A 101 -9.30 -13.88 6.19
N ASP A 102 -8.23 -13.90 6.99
CA ASP A 102 -7.86 -12.76 7.83
C ASP A 102 -7.57 -11.55 6.95
N GLY A 103 -8.60 -10.73 6.74
CA GLY A 103 -8.53 -9.54 5.91
C GLY A 103 -7.68 -8.43 6.52
N THR A 104 -7.45 -8.43 7.85
CA THR A 104 -6.54 -7.50 8.51
C THR A 104 -5.13 -7.69 7.98
N TYR A 105 -4.62 -8.92 8.06
CA TYR A 105 -3.27 -9.23 7.60
C TYR A 105 -3.13 -9.12 6.08
N VAL A 106 -4.11 -9.58 5.31
CA VAL A 106 -4.10 -9.41 3.84
C VAL A 106 -4.06 -7.94 3.46
N THR A 107 -4.82 -7.07 4.15
CA THR A 107 -4.80 -5.62 3.90
C THR A 107 -3.43 -5.01 4.23
N GLU A 108 -2.80 -5.41 5.35
CA GLU A 108 -1.44 -4.99 5.68
C GLU A 108 -0.48 -5.40 4.55
N LEU A 109 -0.52 -6.65 4.15
CA LEU A 109 0.39 -7.27 3.20
C LEU A 109 0.26 -6.66 1.79
N ARG A 110 -0.98 -6.56 1.22
CA ARG A 110 -1.20 -6.02 -0.13
C ARG A 110 -0.94 -4.51 -0.21
N THR A 111 -1.13 -3.75 0.90
CA THR A 111 -0.81 -2.32 0.91
C THR A 111 0.71 -2.09 0.89
N GLY A 112 1.48 -2.92 1.57
CA GLY A 112 2.93 -2.95 1.42
C GLY A 112 3.33 -3.37 0.00
N ALA A 113 2.69 -4.40 -0.52
CA ALA A 113 2.95 -4.93 -1.86
C ALA A 113 2.74 -3.89 -2.97
N ALA A 114 1.76 -2.98 -2.83
CA ALA A 114 1.57 -1.86 -3.76
C ALA A 114 2.81 -0.95 -3.83
N THR A 115 3.36 -0.58 -2.66
CA THR A 115 4.66 0.13 -2.61
C THR A 115 5.77 -0.73 -3.22
N GLY A 116 5.81 -2.03 -2.92
CA GLY A 116 6.80 -2.95 -3.49
C GLY A 116 6.72 -3.04 -5.02
N ALA A 117 5.52 -3.09 -5.58
CA ALA A 117 5.31 -3.04 -7.02
C ALA A 117 5.84 -1.73 -7.62
N ALA A 118 5.48 -0.58 -7.04
CA ALA A 118 5.99 0.72 -7.47
C ALA A 118 7.52 0.81 -7.34
N VAL A 119 8.11 0.35 -6.23
CA VAL A 119 9.57 0.32 -6.04
C VAL A 119 10.26 -0.53 -7.09
N SER A 120 9.73 -1.73 -7.38
CA SER A 120 10.34 -2.63 -8.37
C SER A 120 10.35 -2.09 -9.79
N LEU A 121 9.41 -1.20 -10.14
CA LEU A 121 9.22 -0.63 -11.47
C LEU A 121 9.81 0.78 -11.63
N LEU A 122 9.77 1.57 -10.56
CA LEU A 122 9.98 3.01 -10.61
C LEU A 122 11.19 3.50 -9.78
N ALA A 123 11.73 2.70 -8.87
CA ALA A 123 12.92 3.10 -8.14
C ALA A 123 14.14 3.16 -9.07
N ARG A 124 15.05 4.09 -8.77
CA ARG A 124 16.33 4.18 -9.48
C ARG A 124 17.15 2.91 -9.25
N LYS A 125 17.78 2.42 -10.29
CA LYS A 125 18.69 1.26 -10.17
C LYS A 125 19.81 1.57 -9.18
N GLY A 126 20.06 0.62 -8.27
CA GLY A 126 21.08 0.78 -7.25
C GLY A 126 20.69 1.73 -6.11
N SER A 127 19.41 1.99 -5.88
CA SER A 127 18.90 2.70 -4.70
C SER A 127 19.40 2.06 -3.43
N LYS A 128 19.97 2.86 -2.51
CA LYS A 128 20.63 2.37 -1.29
C LYS A 128 19.97 2.82 0.00
N LYS A 129 19.32 3.98 -0.02
CA LYS A 129 18.71 4.58 1.17
C LYS A 129 17.21 4.68 1.01
N ALA A 130 16.49 4.26 2.02
CA ALA A 130 15.05 4.44 2.08
C ALA A 130 14.63 5.17 3.35
N ALA A 131 13.51 5.86 3.27
CA ALA A 131 12.82 6.47 4.40
C ALA A 131 11.42 5.85 4.54
N LEU A 132 11.04 5.54 5.76
CA LEU A 132 9.68 5.12 6.10
C LEU A 132 9.09 6.12 7.10
N ILE A 133 8.05 6.80 6.68
CA ILE A 133 7.33 7.77 7.49
C ILE A 133 6.03 7.15 7.97
N GLY A 134 5.99 6.83 9.26
CA GLY A 134 4.93 6.09 9.94
C GLY A 134 5.46 4.87 10.67
N SER A 135 4.87 4.54 11.83
CA SER A 135 5.17 3.34 12.61
C SER A 135 3.88 2.62 13.07
N GLY A 136 2.80 2.84 12.32
CA GLY A 136 1.49 2.22 12.56
C GLY A 136 1.35 0.82 11.97
N GLY A 137 0.11 0.33 11.84
CA GLY A 137 -0.18 -1.03 11.36
C GLY A 137 0.37 -1.37 9.98
N GLN A 138 0.53 -0.38 9.09
CA GLN A 138 1.08 -0.57 7.76
C GLN A 138 2.62 -0.57 7.70
N ALA A 139 3.29 -0.08 8.74
CA ALA A 139 4.72 0.21 8.67
C ALA A 139 5.60 -1.03 8.41
N GLU A 140 5.27 -2.17 9.02
CA GLU A 140 6.06 -3.40 8.83
C GLU A 140 5.97 -3.91 7.40
N SER A 141 4.78 -3.95 6.82
CA SER A 141 4.60 -4.39 5.42
C SER A 141 5.22 -3.42 4.42
N GLN A 142 5.21 -2.12 4.69
CA GLN A 142 5.92 -1.13 3.87
C GLN A 142 7.43 -1.37 3.91
N PHE A 143 7.99 -1.58 5.11
CA PHE A 143 9.41 -1.90 5.26
C PHE A 143 9.78 -3.18 4.51
N ASP A 144 9.01 -4.26 4.75
CA ASP A 144 9.23 -5.57 4.10
C ASP A 144 9.17 -5.44 2.57
N ALA A 145 8.23 -4.64 2.06
CA ALA A 145 8.06 -4.42 0.63
C ALA A 145 9.24 -3.68 -0.01
N ILE A 146 9.74 -2.61 0.64
CA ILE A 146 10.89 -1.84 0.15
C ILE A 146 12.11 -2.76 0.02
N VAL A 147 12.44 -3.50 1.08
CA VAL A 147 13.65 -4.34 1.10
C VAL A 147 13.52 -5.61 0.26
N THR A 148 12.28 -6.05 -0.02
CA THR A 148 12.02 -7.17 -0.93
C THR A 148 12.09 -6.74 -2.38
N ALA A 149 11.57 -5.57 -2.71
CA ALA A 149 11.51 -5.06 -4.08
C ALA A 149 12.84 -4.43 -4.55
N CYS A 150 13.65 -3.93 -3.62
CA CYS A 150 14.95 -3.30 -3.90
C CYS A 150 16.04 -3.90 -3.02
N GLU A 151 16.66 -4.98 -3.51
CA GLU A 151 17.70 -5.73 -2.77
C GLU A 151 18.98 -4.92 -2.53
N THR A 152 19.15 -3.77 -3.22
CA THR A 152 20.30 -2.87 -3.06
C THR A 152 20.16 -1.88 -1.90
N VAL A 153 19.01 -1.86 -1.22
CA VAL A 153 18.80 -1.00 -0.05
C VAL A 153 19.68 -1.46 1.11
N GLU A 154 20.56 -0.59 1.54
CA GLU A 154 21.54 -0.79 2.64
C GLU A 154 21.07 -0.12 3.95
N GLU A 155 20.24 0.94 3.85
CA GLU A 155 19.79 1.73 4.99
C GLU A 155 18.31 2.09 4.88
N VAL A 156 17.58 1.94 6.00
CA VAL A 156 16.21 2.45 6.14
C VAL A 156 16.11 3.33 7.37
N ARG A 157 15.71 4.58 7.17
CA ARG A 157 15.44 5.55 8.24
C ARG A 157 13.95 5.60 8.51
N ILE A 158 13.59 5.60 9.79
CA ILE A 158 12.19 5.53 10.23
C ILE A 158 11.86 6.78 11.03
N TYR A 159 10.81 7.46 10.62
CA TYR A 159 10.26 8.56 11.39
C TYR A 159 8.78 8.32 11.72
N SER A 160 8.39 8.65 12.92
CA SER A 160 6.99 8.88 13.31
C SER A 160 6.93 9.88 14.44
N ARG A 161 5.77 10.53 14.60
CA ARG A 161 5.55 11.60 15.57
C ARG A 161 5.92 11.20 17.00
N THR A 162 5.54 10.00 17.42
CA THR A 162 5.80 9.50 18.77
C THR A 162 7.18 8.85 18.83
N ARG A 163 8.10 9.41 19.63
CA ARG A 163 9.47 8.94 19.77
C ARG A 163 9.54 7.46 20.17
N GLU A 164 8.79 7.08 21.21
CA GLU A 164 8.77 5.71 21.70
C GLU A 164 8.37 4.70 20.61
N ASN A 165 7.31 5.01 19.84
CA ASN A 165 6.82 4.13 18.77
C ASN A 165 7.85 3.96 17.66
N ARG A 166 8.49 5.05 17.22
CA ARG A 166 9.51 4.96 16.16
C ARG A 166 10.75 4.21 16.59
N GLU A 167 11.24 4.43 17.84
CA GLU A 167 12.40 3.73 18.38
C GLU A 167 12.10 2.23 18.57
N LYS A 168 10.95 1.88 19.11
CA LYS A 168 10.49 0.50 19.25
C LYS A 168 10.37 -0.19 17.89
N PHE A 169 9.78 0.48 16.91
CA PHE A 169 9.63 -0.08 15.57
C PHE A 169 10.98 -0.22 14.86
N ALA A 170 11.85 0.77 14.95
CA ALA A 170 13.20 0.69 14.40
C ALA A 170 14.02 -0.45 15.00
N THR A 171 13.96 -0.64 16.31
CA THR A 171 14.61 -1.76 17.01
C THR A 171 14.08 -3.11 16.51
N LYS A 172 12.76 -3.26 16.38
CA LYS A 172 12.13 -4.48 15.86
C LYS A 172 12.63 -4.80 14.44
N MET A 173 12.67 -3.79 13.55
CA MET A 173 13.12 -3.99 12.16
C MET A 173 14.62 -4.23 12.08
N ALA A 174 15.43 -3.57 12.91
CA ALA A 174 16.87 -3.81 12.99
C ALA A 174 17.19 -5.25 13.40
N GLU A 175 16.41 -5.83 14.30
CA GLU A 175 16.57 -7.24 14.68
C GLU A 175 16.13 -8.20 13.56
N LYS A 176 14.94 -7.95 12.96
CA LYS A 176 14.39 -8.75 11.86
C LYS A 176 15.33 -8.80 10.64
N TYR A 177 15.99 -7.68 10.34
CA TYR A 177 16.86 -7.52 9.17
C TYR A 177 18.35 -7.44 9.50
N LYS A 178 18.74 -7.95 10.68
CA LYS A 178 20.13 -7.93 11.16
C LYS A 178 21.10 -8.52 10.12
N GLY A 179 22.12 -7.73 9.80
CA GLY A 179 23.15 -8.11 8.81
C GLY A 179 22.74 -7.93 7.34
N LYS A 180 21.51 -7.46 7.07
CA LYS A 180 21.03 -7.19 5.71
C LYS A 180 20.85 -5.70 5.46
N VAL A 181 20.20 -5.00 6.37
CA VAL A 181 19.84 -3.58 6.23
C VAL A 181 20.11 -2.85 7.54
N ARG A 182 20.73 -1.68 7.48
CA ARG A 182 20.88 -0.79 8.63
C ARG A 182 19.57 -0.04 8.86
N VAL A 183 19.03 -0.14 10.07
CA VAL A 183 17.77 0.50 10.43
C VAL A 183 18.02 1.55 11.50
N MET A 184 17.50 2.75 11.32
CA MET A 184 17.68 3.87 12.24
C MET A 184 16.37 4.61 12.49
N ALA A 185 16.14 5.04 13.73
CA ALA A 185 15.10 5.98 14.06
C ALA A 185 15.60 7.40 13.86
N SER A 186 14.89 8.20 13.07
CA SER A 186 15.17 9.61 12.83
C SER A 186 14.41 10.51 13.80
N THR A 187 14.97 11.66 14.10
CA THR A 187 14.39 12.64 15.04
C THR A 187 13.36 13.54 14.37
N SER A 188 13.50 13.75 13.07
CA SER A 188 12.57 14.54 12.24
C SER A 188 12.29 13.88 10.90
N PRO A 189 11.22 14.29 10.19
CA PRO A 189 10.96 13.82 8.82
C PRO A 189 12.10 14.22 7.87
N GLU A 190 12.64 15.41 7.99
CA GLU A 190 13.73 15.92 7.17
C GLU A 190 14.97 15.03 7.29
N GLU A 191 15.36 14.66 8.53
CA GLU A 191 16.45 13.72 8.77
C GLU A 191 16.17 12.35 8.13
N ALA A 192 14.92 11.89 8.17
CA ALA A 192 14.57 10.59 7.58
C ALA A 192 14.73 10.60 6.07
N ILE A 193 14.26 11.65 5.38
CA ILE A 193 14.28 11.73 3.92
C ILE A 193 15.59 12.25 3.35
N ASP A 194 16.53 12.72 4.19
CA ASP A 194 17.82 13.23 3.75
C ASP A 194 18.59 12.20 2.93
N ASP A 195 18.84 12.52 1.66
CA ASP A 195 19.49 11.65 0.66
C ASP A 195 18.77 10.29 0.45
N ALA A 196 17.45 10.18 0.73
CA ALA A 196 16.70 8.96 0.49
C ALA A 196 16.37 8.76 -1.00
N ASP A 197 16.59 7.56 -1.51
CA ASP A 197 16.21 7.14 -2.87
C ASP A 197 14.74 6.73 -2.96
N ILE A 198 14.23 6.13 -1.88
CA ILE A 198 12.86 5.62 -1.77
C ILE A 198 12.25 6.17 -0.49
N ILE A 199 11.08 6.78 -0.59
CA ILE A 199 10.36 7.36 0.54
C ILE A 199 8.96 6.75 0.56
N ALA A 200 8.64 5.99 1.61
CA ALA A 200 7.30 5.45 1.83
C ALA A 200 6.58 6.23 2.93
N LEU A 201 5.39 6.71 2.62
CA LEU A 201 4.52 7.44 3.54
C LEU A 201 3.32 6.55 3.90
N ALA A 202 3.19 6.23 5.17
CA ALA A 202 2.13 5.35 5.69
C ALA A 202 1.50 5.96 6.95
N THR A 203 0.93 7.17 6.81
CA THR A 203 0.37 7.94 7.91
C THR A 203 -1.07 8.37 7.64
N THR A 204 -1.79 8.63 8.70
CA THR A 204 -3.15 9.22 8.66
C THR A 204 -3.12 10.72 8.94
N SER A 205 -2.03 11.41 8.58
CA SER A 205 -1.87 12.84 8.84
C SER A 205 -2.91 13.66 8.06
N LYS A 206 -3.31 14.77 8.65
CA LYS A 206 -4.15 15.79 8.00
C LYS A 206 -3.34 16.92 7.37
N GLU A 207 -2.04 16.93 7.61
CA GLU A 207 -1.07 17.90 7.10
C GLU A 207 0.10 17.15 6.48
N ALA A 208 0.72 17.74 5.47
CA ALA A 208 1.89 17.20 4.83
C ALA A 208 3.04 16.98 5.86
N ILE A 209 3.77 15.88 5.71
CA ILE A 209 4.80 15.50 6.69
C ILE A 209 6.18 15.72 6.14
N ILE A 210 6.36 15.65 4.84
CA ILE A 210 7.64 15.87 4.18
C ILE A 210 7.65 17.23 3.48
N ASP A 211 8.83 17.83 3.34
CA ASP A 211 9.06 19.00 2.50
C ASP A 211 9.64 18.54 1.15
N GLY A 212 8.89 18.69 0.09
CA GLY A 212 9.29 18.32 -1.27
C GLY A 212 10.57 18.99 -1.74
N LYS A 213 10.93 20.16 -1.19
CA LYS A 213 12.18 20.87 -1.52
C LYS A 213 13.43 20.08 -1.12
N LEU A 214 13.31 19.22 -0.12
CA LEU A 214 14.41 18.40 0.41
C LEU A 214 14.60 17.10 -0.35
N LEU A 215 13.67 16.74 -1.25
CA LEU A 215 13.81 15.53 -2.05
C LEU A 215 15.01 15.64 -2.98
N LYS A 216 15.84 14.61 -2.98
CA LYS A 216 16.92 14.54 -3.96
C LYS A 216 16.38 14.17 -5.34
N LYS A 217 17.13 14.53 -6.38
CA LYS A 217 16.88 14.03 -7.74
C LYS A 217 16.92 12.51 -7.76
N GLY A 218 16.02 11.92 -8.53
CA GLY A 218 15.89 10.48 -8.66
C GLY A 218 15.07 9.79 -7.57
N ALA A 219 14.55 10.52 -6.57
CA ALA A 219 13.74 9.95 -5.50
C ALA A 219 12.41 9.36 -6.02
N LEU A 220 11.98 8.25 -5.40
CA LEU A 220 10.63 7.71 -5.52
C LEU A 220 9.89 7.95 -4.22
N VAL A 221 8.73 8.60 -4.28
CA VAL A 221 7.82 8.82 -3.15
C VAL A 221 6.58 7.94 -3.34
N SER A 222 6.33 7.03 -2.40
CA SER A 222 5.13 6.19 -2.35
C SER A 222 4.24 6.59 -1.19
N GLY A 223 3.05 7.10 -1.45
CA GLY A 223 2.07 7.53 -0.45
C GLY A 223 0.88 6.59 -0.39
N VAL A 224 0.69 5.89 0.74
CA VAL A 224 -0.39 4.91 0.92
C VAL A 224 -1.29 5.20 2.13
N GLY A 225 -0.94 6.17 2.97
CA GLY A 225 -1.65 6.42 4.23
C GLY A 225 -2.84 7.36 4.11
N SER A 226 -2.82 8.31 3.17
CA SER A 226 -3.91 9.25 2.91
C SER A 226 -4.94 8.61 1.98
N TYR A 227 -6.09 8.20 2.52
CA TYR A 227 -7.20 7.53 1.83
C TYR A 227 -8.57 8.22 2.09
N MET A 228 -8.55 9.44 2.58
CA MET A 228 -9.74 10.30 2.76
C MET A 228 -9.43 11.72 2.30
N PRO A 229 -10.42 12.49 1.83
CA PRO A 229 -10.21 13.86 1.33
C PRO A 229 -9.60 14.85 2.35
N ASN A 230 -9.72 14.57 3.65
CA ASN A 230 -9.14 15.39 4.71
C ASN A 230 -7.77 14.90 5.22
N MET A 231 -7.13 13.97 4.51
CA MET A 231 -5.81 13.43 4.85
C MET A 231 -4.76 13.89 3.83
N HIS A 232 -3.61 14.35 4.35
CA HIS A 232 -2.52 14.88 3.54
C HIS A 232 -1.18 14.39 4.10
N GLU A 233 -0.45 13.57 3.37
CA GLU A 233 0.90 13.11 3.75
C GLU A 233 1.98 13.57 2.77
N ILE A 234 1.59 13.90 1.53
CA ILE A 234 2.45 14.45 0.49
C ILE A 234 2.14 15.95 0.38
N ASP A 235 3.17 16.79 0.33
CA ASP A 235 3.02 18.23 0.11
C ASP A 235 2.87 18.59 -1.37
N GLU A 236 2.40 19.81 -1.63
CA GLU A 236 2.20 20.31 -2.99
C GLU A 236 3.54 20.44 -3.75
N GLU A 237 4.62 20.82 -3.06
CA GLU A 237 5.95 20.94 -3.67
C GLU A 237 6.49 19.61 -4.20
N THR A 238 6.24 18.50 -3.49
CA THR A 238 6.56 17.14 -3.99
C THR A 238 5.86 16.85 -5.31
N LEU A 239 4.59 17.21 -5.44
CA LEU A 239 3.80 16.99 -6.67
C LEU A 239 4.27 17.87 -7.81
N VAL A 240 4.54 19.16 -7.54
CA VAL A 240 5.06 20.12 -8.54
C VAL A 240 6.44 19.71 -9.06
N ARG A 241 7.29 19.14 -8.20
CA ARG A 241 8.62 18.65 -8.57
C ARG A 241 8.62 17.25 -9.20
N ALA A 242 7.51 16.53 -9.11
CA ALA A 242 7.42 15.20 -9.70
C ALA A 242 7.49 15.29 -11.24
N SER A 243 8.38 14.52 -11.83
CA SER A 243 8.44 14.34 -13.28
C SER A 243 7.33 13.41 -13.76
N LYS A 244 6.85 12.51 -12.88
CA LYS A 244 5.81 11.53 -13.17
C LYS A 244 5.01 11.23 -11.91
N ILE A 245 3.68 11.14 -12.06
CA ILE A 245 2.75 10.80 -10.98
C ILE A 245 1.92 9.59 -11.42
N TYR A 246 2.06 8.48 -10.68
CA TYR A 246 1.32 7.24 -10.90
C TYR A 246 0.32 6.97 -9.80
N PHE A 247 -0.76 6.27 -10.15
CA PHE A 247 -1.82 5.87 -9.22
C PHE A 247 -2.01 4.35 -9.20
N ASP A 248 -2.63 3.84 -8.16
CA ASP A 248 -3.21 2.49 -8.18
C ASP A 248 -4.52 2.46 -8.97
N SER A 249 -5.28 3.54 -8.90
CA SER A 249 -6.46 3.86 -9.70
C SER A 249 -6.68 5.36 -9.67
N LYS A 250 -6.60 6.03 -10.82
CA LYS A 250 -6.83 7.47 -10.94
C LYS A 250 -8.19 7.87 -10.35
N ASP A 251 -9.25 7.15 -10.72
CA ASP A 251 -10.61 7.47 -10.27
C ASP A 251 -10.75 7.37 -8.75
N ALA A 252 -10.17 6.33 -8.14
CA ALA A 252 -10.20 6.15 -6.70
C ALA A 252 -9.37 7.23 -5.98
N VAL A 253 -8.19 7.55 -6.48
CA VAL A 253 -7.32 8.60 -5.89
C VAL A 253 -7.97 9.97 -5.98
N LEU A 254 -8.59 10.33 -7.10
CA LEU A 254 -9.31 11.59 -7.27
C LEU A 254 -10.60 11.68 -6.43
N SER A 255 -11.12 10.55 -5.97
CA SER A 255 -12.27 10.49 -5.06
C SER A 255 -11.88 10.56 -3.58
N GLU A 256 -10.67 10.08 -3.22
CA GLU A 256 -10.36 9.75 -1.82
C GLU A 256 -9.06 10.40 -1.28
N ALA A 257 -8.09 10.77 -2.12
CA ALA A 257 -6.79 11.22 -1.65
C ALA A 257 -6.69 12.74 -1.54
N GLY A 258 -6.88 13.29 -0.35
CA GLY A 258 -6.81 14.75 -0.13
C GLY A 258 -5.49 15.38 -0.58
N CYS A 259 -4.37 14.66 -0.50
CA CYS A 259 -3.07 15.15 -0.97
C CYS A 259 -2.97 15.30 -2.50
N ILE A 260 -3.92 14.77 -3.27
CA ILE A 260 -4.05 14.99 -4.73
C ILE A 260 -5.23 15.91 -5.04
N ILE A 261 -6.38 15.67 -4.41
CA ILE A 261 -7.62 16.44 -4.65
C ILE A 261 -7.40 17.94 -4.36
N THR A 262 -6.83 18.25 -3.19
CA THR A 262 -6.66 19.66 -2.77
C THR A 262 -5.72 20.46 -3.68
N PRO A 263 -4.53 19.99 -4.09
CA PRO A 263 -3.68 20.69 -5.06
C PRO A 263 -4.33 20.80 -6.45
N LEU A 264 -5.09 19.81 -6.87
CA LEU A 264 -5.83 19.86 -8.14
C LEU A 264 -6.93 20.93 -8.12
N GLU A 265 -7.73 21.00 -7.04
CA GLU A 265 -8.77 22.02 -6.85
C GLU A 265 -8.19 23.44 -6.77
N LYS A 266 -6.99 23.61 -6.20
CA LYS A 266 -6.27 24.88 -6.15
C LYS A 266 -5.62 25.27 -7.48
N GLY A 267 -5.51 24.36 -8.44
CA GLY A 267 -4.77 24.56 -9.67
C GLY A 267 -3.25 24.57 -9.49
N THR A 268 -2.72 24.03 -8.37
CA THR A 268 -1.28 23.85 -8.16
C THR A 268 -0.73 22.76 -9.07
N ILE A 269 -1.54 21.72 -9.32
CA ILE A 269 -1.32 20.67 -10.32
C ILE A 269 -2.57 20.57 -11.21
N THR A 270 -2.42 19.93 -12.35
CA THR A 270 -3.49 19.64 -13.31
C THR A 270 -3.52 18.15 -13.66
N GLU A 271 -4.55 17.70 -14.34
CA GLU A 271 -4.60 16.32 -14.83
C GLU A 271 -3.52 16.00 -15.88
N GLU A 272 -2.92 17.01 -16.50
CA GLU A 272 -1.80 16.85 -17.44
C GLU A 272 -0.51 16.43 -16.75
N ASP A 273 -0.39 16.66 -15.43
CA ASP A 273 0.74 16.22 -14.61
C ASP A 273 0.66 14.71 -14.25
N PHE A 274 -0.49 14.06 -14.50
CA PHE A 274 -0.70 12.66 -14.18
C PHE A 274 -0.18 11.77 -15.30
N THR A 275 0.69 10.82 -14.95
CA THR A 275 1.26 9.89 -15.93
C THR A 275 0.29 8.75 -16.26
N GLY A 276 -0.43 8.22 -15.26
CA GLY A 276 -1.41 7.16 -15.43
C GLY A 276 -1.44 6.18 -14.26
N ASP A 277 -2.10 5.06 -14.45
CA ASP A 277 -2.17 4.01 -13.44
C ASP A 277 -0.94 3.10 -13.51
N LEU A 278 -0.50 2.57 -12.38
CA LEU A 278 0.64 1.64 -12.32
C LEU A 278 0.39 0.38 -13.15
N GLY A 279 -0.87 -0.01 -13.31
CA GLY A 279 -1.27 -1.12 -14.17
C GLY A 279 -0.99 -0.88 -15.65
N ASP A 280 -1.14 0.35 -16.13
CA ASP A 280 -0.80 0.73 -17.53
C ASP A 280 0.71 0.59 -17.76
N LEU A 281 1.53 0.97 -16.77
CA LEU A 281 2.97 0.75 -16.82
C LEU A 281 3.32 -0.74 -16.86
N ILE A 282 2.68 -1.56 -16.02
CA ILE A 282 2.89 -3.01 -16.00
C ILE A 282 2.52 -3.64 -17.35
N ASN A 283 1.48 -3.11 -18.00
CA ASN A 283 1.01 -3.58 -19.30
C ASN A 283 1.88 -3.08 -20.47
N GLY A 284 2.76 -2.11 -20.24
CA GLY A 284 3.62 -1.50 -21.28
C GLY A 284 2.92 -0.41 -22.09
N ASP A 285 1.77 0.09 -21.63
CA ASP A 285 0.98 1.12 -22.33
C ASP A 285 1.53 2.53 -22.06
N ILE A 286 2.24 2.73 -20.96
CA ILE A 286 2.91 3.98 -20.58
C ILE A 286 4.36 3.73 -20.15
N VAL A 287 5.19 4.79 -20.15
CA VAL A 287 6.63 4.71 -19.87
C VAL A 287 6.91 4.92 -18.40
N GLY A 288 7.78 4.10 -17.80
CA GLY A 288 8.26 4.23 -16.43
C GLY A 288 9.36 5.29 -16.27
N ARG A 289 10.30 5.04 -15.36
CA ARG A 289 11.48 5.90 -15.16
C ARG A 289 12.36 5.88 -16.41
N GLU A 290 12.69 7.06 -16.92
CA GLU A 290 13.54 7.23 -18.12
C GLU A 290 14.96 7.67 -17.78
N ASN A 291 15.14 8.35 -16.65
CA ASN A 291 16.47 8.77 -16.18
C ASN A 291 16.59 8.82 -14.66
N ASP A 292 17.83 8.98 -14.17
CA ASP A 292 18.17 8.96 -12.77
C ASP A 292 17.87 10.28 -12.01
N GLU A 293 17.41 11.32 -12.69
CA GLU A 293 17.08 12.61 -12.07
C GLU A 293 15.57 12.78 -11.80
N GLU A 294 14.71 11.99 -12.43
CA GLU A 294 13.27 12.08 -12.25
C GLU A 294 12.85 11.83 -10.80
N ILE A 295 12.12 12.77 -10.22
CA ILE A 295 11.35 12.52 -9.01
C ILE A 295 10.02 11.91 -9.43
N ILE A 296 9.69 10.76 -8.86
CA ILE A 296 8.47 10.02 -9.21
C ILE A 296 7.59 9.87 -7.96
N VAL A 297 6.31 10.10 -8.13
CA VAL A 297 5.30 9.88 -7.09
C VAL A 297 4.42 8.71 -7.48
N PHE A 298 4.19 7.80 -6.55
CA PHE A 298 3.15 6.78 -6.61
C PHE A 298 2.16 7.03 -5.48
N LYS A 299 0.89 7.19 -5.80
CA LYS A 299 -0.19 7.37 -4.82
C LYS A 299 -1.19 6.23 -4.90
N SER A 300 -1.45 5.60 -3.76
CA SER A 300 -2.43 4.51 -3.65
C SER A 300 -3.43 4.80 -2.53
N VAL A 301 -4.68 4.44 -2.78
CA VAL A 301 -5.77 4.40 -1.80
C VAL A 301 -6.31 2.97 -1.62
N GLY A 302 -5.89 2.05 -2.49
CA GLY A 302 -6.27 0.64 -2.49
C GLY A 302 -7.61 0.36 -3.18
N ILE A 303 -7.63 -0.66 -4.01
CA ILE A 303 -8.81 -1.13 -4.76
C ILE A 303 -9.15 -2.57 -4.38
N SER A 304 -10.42 -2.97 -4.53
CA SER A 304 -10.87 -4.32 -4.18
C SER A 304 -10.21 -5.41 -5.03
N THR A 305 -9.79 -5.07 -6.25
CA THR A 305 -9.05 -5.99 -7.13
C THR A 305 -7.78 -6.52 -6.47
N GLN A 306 -7.02 -5.67 -5.73
CA GLN A 306 -5.84 -6.12 -4.97
C GLN A 306 -6.23 -7.14 -3.89
N ASP A 307 -7.26 -6.83 -3.10
CA ASP A 307 -7.68 -7.66 -1.98
C ASP A 307 -8.14 -9.05 -2.45
N ILE A 308 -8.90 -9.09 -3.55
CA ILE A 308 -9.47 -10.32 -4.12
C ILE A 308 -8.39 -11.13 -4.84
N THR A 309 -7.51 -10.51 -5.62
CA THR A 309 -6.40 -11.19 -6.30
C THR A 309 -5.45 -11.80 -5.28
N THR A 310 -5.01 -11.01 -4.28
CA THR A 310 -4.16 -11.51 -3.19
C THR A 310 -4.84 -12.63 -2.42
N GLY A 311 -6.12 -12.46 -2.07
CA GLY A 311 -6.91 -13.48 -1.39
C GLY A 311 -7.02 -14.78 -2.19
N LYS A 312 -7.25 -14.69 -3.51
CA LYS A 312 -7.32 -15.87 -4.39
C LYS A 312 -5.99 -16.60 -4.47
N MET A 313 -4.88 -15.88 -4.62
CA MET A 313 -3.56 -16.50 -4.65
C MET A 313 -3.17 -17.15 -3.32
N ILE A 314 -3.57 -16.56 -2.19
CA ILE A 314 -3.42 -17.19 -0.86
C ILE A 314 -4.27 -18.46 -0.77
N TYR A 315 -5.53 -18.41 -1.21
CA TYR A 315 -6.42 -19.56 -1.22
C TYR A 315 -5.86 -20.73 -2.05
N ASP A 316 -5.35 -20.45 -3.26
CA ASP A 316 -4.75 -21.47 -4.12
C ASP A 316 -3.52 -22.12 -3.46
N LYS A 317 -2.62 -21.30 -2.91
CA LYS A 317 -1.47 -21.81 -2.14
C LYS A 317 -1.89 -22.59 -0.89
N ALA A 318 -2.97 -22.20 -0.24
CA ALA A 318 -3.49 -22.93 0.92
C ALA A 318 -4.00 -24.33 0.55
N LEU A 319 -4.66 -24.45 -0.58
CA LEU A 319 -5.07 -25.75 -1.13
C LEU A 319 -3.88 -26.65 -1.47
N GLU A 320 -2.87 -26.09 -2.16
CA GLU A 320 -1.64 -26.81 -2.54
C GLU A 320 -0.88 -27.31 -1.30
N ASN A 321 -0.77 -26.46 -0.26
CA ASN A 321 -0.03 -26.76 0.96
C ASN A 321 -0.89 -27.44 2.04
N LYS A 322 -2.18 -27.68 1.79
CA LYS A 322 -3.15 -28.25 2.75
C LYS A 322 -3.19 -27.49 4.07
N VAL A 323 -3.24 -26.18 3.97
CA VAL A 323 -3.30 -25.23 5.10
C VAL A 323 -4.69 -24.62 5.17
N GLY A 324 -5.18 -24.34 6.36
CA GLY A 324 -6.50 -23.79 6.62
C GLY A 324 -7.44 -24.80 7.30
N TYR A 325 -8.56 -24.30 7.79
CA TYR A 325 -9.60 -25.08 8.44
C TYR A 325 -10.81 -25.22 7.50
N GLU A 326 -11.21 -26.43 7.22
CA GLU A 326 -12.39 -26.71 6.40
C GLU A 326 -13.67 -26.60 7.24
N TRP A 327 -14.60 -25.71 6.82
CA TRP A 327 -15.88 -25.46 7.48
C TRP A 327 -17.03 -25.76 6.55
#